data_a3123140e6142cf31e960d91d0103175
#
_entry.id   a3123140e6142cf31e960d91d0103175
#
_cell.length_a   1.000
_cell.length_b   1.000
_cell.length_c   1.000
_cell.angle_alpha   90.00
_cell.angle_beta   90.00
_cell.angle_gamma   90.00
#
_symmetry.space_group_name_H-M   'P 1'
#
loop_
_entity.id
_entity.type
_entity.pdbx_description
1 polymer ?
#
loop_
_entity_poly.entity_id
_entity_poly.type
_entity_poly.pdbx_seq_one_letter_code
_entity_poly.pdbx_strand_id
1 'polypeptide(L)'
;MKQKDERSVTDFIQFDVLPHGTKILRVEGERRMEPTRYEAEQAYLNQFDDLGKRKREIAFMPFETASGGMTITNLGGHKDNYAQWNEVFSEQGGTYQMTVQYIPAEKKEREISDRRLEVTVNGNMTVADKLETDRSKGVAQTTFTVNLQKGYNVIRIGSRFSWSPDLDCFTLTPVK
;
A
#
# COMPACT_ATOMS: atom_id res chain seq x y z
N MET A 1 -35.44 14.56 -4.55
CA MET A 1 -34.35 14.64 -3.55
C MET A 1 -33.90 16.10 -3.52
N LYS A 2 -34.03 16.82 -2.39
CA LYS A 2 -33.55 18.21 -2.32
C LYS A 2 -32.05 18.19 -2.11
N GLN A 3 -31.30 18.72 -3.08
CA GLN A 3 -29.87 19.00 -2.95
C GLN A 3 -29.73 20.15 -1.94
N LYS A 4 -29.03 19.91 -0.84
CA LYS A 4 -28.70 20.96 0.13
C LYS A 4 -27.25 21.34 -0.14
N ASP A 5 -27.02 22.60 -0.53
CA ASP A 5 -25.68 23.14 -0.64
C ASP A 5 -25.04 23.20 0.75
N GLU A 6 -24.00 22.41 0.94
CA GLU A 6 -23.13 22.48 2.10
C GLU A 6 -22.08 23.57 1.84
N ARG A 7 -21.67 24.26 2.89
CA ARG A 7 -20.73 25.38 2.78
C ARG A 7 -19.32 24.93 2.36
N SER A 8 -18.55 25.86 1.81
CA SER A 8 -17.11 25.65 1.58
C SER A 8 -16.40 25.21 2.86
N VAL A 9 -15.63 24.13 2.78
CA VAL A 9 -14.91 23.53 3.91
C VAL A 9 -13.44 23.44 3.57
N THR A 10 -12.58 23.85 4.50
CA THR A 10 -11.13 23.87 4.29
C THR A 10 -10.39 22.64 4.82
N ASP A 11 -10.97 21.93 5.81
CA ASP A 11 -10.29 20.81 6.47
C ASP A 11 -11.08 19.50 6.39
N PHE A 12 -12.22 19.42 7.07
CA PHE A 12 -13.01 18.20 7.14
C PHE A 12 -14.49 18.50 7.25
N ILE A 13 -15.31 17.53 6.83
CA ILE A 13 -16.76 17.54 7.00
C ILE A 13 -17.13 16.32 7.85
N GLN A 14 -17.80 16.54 8.97
CA GLN A 14 -18.30 15.49 9.84
C GLN A 14 -19.81 15.39 9.73
N PHE A 15 -20.32 14.16 9.67
CA PHE A 15 -21.75 13.89 9.63
C PHE A 15 -22.13 12.74 10.54
N ASP A 16 -23.28 12.87 11.16
CA ASP A 16 -23.94 11.74 11.82
C ASP A 16 -24.77 10.97 10.79
N VAL A 17 -24.56 9.66 10.73
CA VAL A 17 -25.35 8.74 9.91
C VAL A 17 -26.10 7.81 10.84
N LEU A 18 -27.43 7.81 10.75
CA LEU A 18 -28.26 6.91 11.54
C LEU A 18 -27.95 5.43 11.19
N PRO A 19 -28.21 4.48 12.11
CA PRO A 19 -28.10 3.07 11.81
C PRO A 19 -28.85 2.71 10.51
N HIS A 20 -28.21 1.99 9.61
CA HIS A 20 -28.72 1.66 8.27
C HIS A 20 -28.96 2.85 7.32
N GLY A 21 -28.54 4.06 7.72
CA GLY A 21 -28.59 5.23 6.85
C GLY A 21 -27.42 5.29 5.88
N THR A 22 -27.62 5.97 4.75
CA THR A 22 -26.56 6.30 3.79
C THR A 22 -26.60 7.78 3.51
N LYS A 23 -25.42 8.42 3.52
CA LYS A 23 -25.25 9.81 3.12
C LYS A 23 -24.31 9.88 1.93
N ILE A 24 -24.78 10.48 0.85
CA ILE A 24 -23.97 10.66 -0.37
C ILE A 24 -23.59 12.13 -0.43
N LEU A 25 -22.30 12.40 -0.54
CA LEU A 25 -21.76 13.73 -0.67
C LEU A 25 -21.10 13.87 -2.06
N ARG A 26 -21.37 15.00 -2.69
CA ARG A 26 -20.59 15.44 -3.85
C ARG A 26 -19.70 16.58 -3.37
N VAL A 27 -18.39 16.40 -3.52
CA VAL A 27 -17.41 17.42 -3.20
C VAL A 27 -16.89 17.99 -4.51
N GLU A 28 -16.96 19.31 -4.65
CA GLU A 28 -16.37 20.04 -5.75
C GLU A 28 -15.22 20.88 -5.19
N GLY A 29 -14.04 20.77 -5.77
CA GLY A 29 -12.85 21.50 -5.36
C GLY A 29 -12.07 21.99 -6.57
N GLU A 30 -11.36 23.10 -6.39
CA GLU A 30 -10.49 23.65 -7.43
C GLU A 30 -9.26 22.78 -7.69
N ARG A 31 -8.89 21.97 -6.71
CA ARG A 31 -7.67 21.18 -6.75
C ARG A 31 -7.83 19.86 -5.99
N ARG A 32 -7.39 18.76 -6.58
CA ARG A 32 -7.25 17.50 -5.89
C ARG A 32 -5.97 17.51 -5.06
N MET A 33 -6.07 17.18 -3.78
CA MET A 33 -4.88 16.99 -2.94
C MET A 33 -4.24 15.63 -3.27
N GLU A 34 -2.91 15.61 -3.30
CA GLU A 34 -2.16 14.37 -3.41
C GLU A 34 -2.18 13.66 -2.05
N PRO A 35 -2.69 12.42 -1.96
CA PRO A 35 -2.46 11.60 -0.78
C PRO A 35 -0.96 11.32 -0.66
N THR A 36 -0.42 11.49 0.54
CA THR A 36 0.99 11.21 0.82
C THR A 36 1.21 9.83 1.40
N ARG A 37 0.15 9.16 1.84
CA ARG A 37 0.17 7.85 2.49
C ARG A 37 -0.91 6.94 1.92
N TYR A 38 -0.54 5.67 1.74
CA TYR A 38 -1.40 4.61 1.21
C TYR A 38 -1.30 3.39 2.13
N GLU A 39 -2.43 3.05 2.75
CA GLU A 39 -2.51 1.93 3.69
C GLU A 39 -2.66 0.59 2.96
N ALA A 40 -2.26 -0.48 3.62
CA ALA A 40 -2.40 -1.85 3.09
C ALA A 40 -3.86 -2.18 2.77
N GLU A 41 -4.80 -1.75 3.61
CA GLU A 41 -6.23 -2.01 3.47
C GLU A 41 -6.86 -1.39 2.21
N GLN A 42 -6.18 -0.43 1.60
CA GLN A 42 -6.60 0.22 0.36
C GLN A 42 -6.17 -0.55 -0.90
N ALA A 43 -5.36 -1.59 -0.73
CA ALA A 43 -4.83 -2.35 -1.85
C ALA A 43 -5.85 -3.32 -2.43
N TYR A 44 -5.83 -3.45 -3.75
CA TYR A 44 -6.36 -4.62 -4.41
C TYR A 44 -5.35 -5.77 -4.29
N LEU A 45 -5.79 -6.92 -3.79
CA LEU A 45 -4.95 -8.12 -3.67
C LEU A 45 -5.14 -9.01 -4.89
N ASN A 46 -4.07 -9.19 -5.66
CA ASN A 46 -4.05 -10.17 -6.73
C ASN A 46 -3.51 -11.48 -6.17
N GLN A 47 -4.36 -12.48 -6.16
CA GLN A 47 -4.02 -13.83 -5.71
C GLN A 47 -3.74 -14.71 -6.91
N PHE A 48 -2.78 -15.58 -6.73
CA PHE A 48 -2.53 -16.66 -7.66
C PHE A 48 -3.03 -17.98 -7.06
N ASP A 49 -4.03 -18.57 -7.67
CA ASP A 49 -4.73 -19.75 -7.14
C ASP A 49 -3.86 -21.01 -7.05
N ASP A 50 -2.82 -21.11 -7.87
CA ASP A 50 -1.89 -22.23 -7.87
C ASP A 50 -0.60 -21.92 -7.12
N LEU A 51 -0.68 -21.71 -5.83
CA LEU A 51 0.51 -21.62 -4.96
C LEU A 51 1.14 -23.00 -4.69
N GLY A 52 0.71 -24.03 -5.40
CA GLY A 52 1.18 -25.40 -5.27
C GLY A 52 0.97 -25.94 -3.85
N LYS A 53 1.97 -26.67 -3.33
CA LYS A 53 1.89 -27.28 -1.99
C LYS A 53 1.82 -26.28 -0.83
N ARG A 54 1.96 -24.97 -1.07
CA ARG A 54 2.10 -23.96 -0.01
C ARG A 54 0.78 -23.27 0.37
N LYS A 55 -0.32 -23.53 -0.19
CA LYS A 55 -1.71 -23.11 0.18
C LYS A 55 -1.85 -21.88 1.12
N ARG A 56 -0.99 -20.88 0.99
CA ARG A 56 -1.07 -19.65 1.76
C ARG A 56 -1.55 -18.55 0.83
N GLU A 57 -2.78 -18.15 1.03
CA GLU A 57 -3.37 -17.05 0.30
C GLU A 57 -2.88 -15.72 0.87
N ILE A 58 -2.69 -14.74 0.00
CA ILE A 58 -2.51 -13.35 0.40
C ILE A 58 -3.75 -12.91 1.17
N ALA A 59 -3.58 -12.25 2.29
CA ALA A 59 -4.69 -11.83 3.15
C ALA A 59 -4.36 -10.56 3.93
N PHE A 60 -5.39 -9.87 4.36
CA PHE A 60 -5.28 -8.86 5.41
C PHE A 60 -5.21 -9.53 6.78
N MET A 61 -4.31 -9.07 7.63
CA MET A 61 -4.14 -9.57 8.97
C MET A 61 -4.03 -8.43 9.98
N PRO A 62 -4.80 -8.45 11.08
CA PRO A 62 -4.66 -7.48 12.15
C PRO A 62 -3.24 -7.50 12.74
N PHE A 63 -2.67 -6.31 12.94
CA PHE A 63 -1.38 -6.13 13.59
C PHE A 63 -1.39 -4.82 14.38
N GLU A 64 -1.32 -4.90 15.71
CA GLU A 64 -1.59 -3.79 16.62
C GLU A 64 -0.71 -2.54 16.36
N THR A 65 0.55 -2.73 15.98
CA THR A 65 1.50 -1.64 15.75
C THR A 65 1.57 -1.18 14.30
N ALA A 66 0.81 -1.81 13.39
CA ALA A 66 0.71 -1.37 12.02
C ALA A 66 -0.13 -0.10 11.90
N SER A 67 0.13 0.68 10.89
CA SER A 67 -0.73 1.79 10.51
C SER A 67 -2.11 1.27 10.12
N GLY A 68 -3.17 1.96 10.52
CA GLY A 68 -4.53 1.45 10.29
C GLY A 68 -4.87 0.15 11.05
N GLY A 69 -3.90 -0.47 11.73
CA GLY A 69 -4.08 -1.70 12.50
C GLY A 69 -4.09 -2.99 11.68
N MET A 70 -3.77 -2.93 10.39
CA MET A 70 -3.79 -4.07 9.47
C MET A 70 -2.50 -4.18 8.67
N THR A 71 -2.18 -5.39 8.23
CA THR A 71 -1.09 -5.67 7.29
C THR A 71 -1.55 -6.60 6.18
N ILE A 72 -0.81 -6.65 5.08
CA ILE A 72 -0.96 -7.69 4.05
C ILE A 72 0.08 -8.76 4.32
N THR A 73 -0.36 -9.99 4.55
CA THR A 73 0.49 -11.16 4.78
C THR A 73 0.50 -12.11 3.58
N ASN A 74 1.48 -13.02 3.54
CA ASN A 74 1.67 -14.01 2.47
C ASN A 74 1.84 -13.38 1.07
N LEU A 75 2.39 -12.19 1.01
CA LEU A 75 2.68 -11.46 -0.22
C LEU A 75 3.93 -12.02 -0.90
N GLY A 76 3.92 -12.10 -2.23
CA GLY A 76 5.08 -12.55 -3.02
C GLY A 76 5.16 -14.06 -3.22
N GLY A 77 6.35 -14.55 -3.60
CA GLY A 77 6.57 -15.96 -3.95
C GLY A 77 6.11 -16.35 -5.35
N HIS A 78 5.43 -15.46 -6.05
CA HIS A 78 5.01 -15.58 -7.45
C HIS A 78 4.79 -14.21 -8.07
N LYS A 79 5.01 -14.09 -9.39
CA LYS A 79 4.85 -12.81 -10.13
C LYS A 79 3.43 -12.22 -10.08
N ASP A 80 2.42 -13.07 -9.89
CA ASP A 80 1.01 -12.67 -9.84
C ASP A 80 0.48 -12.55 -8.40
N ASN A 81 1.34 -12.71 -7.38
CA ASN A 81 0.98 -12.51 -5.99
C ASN A 81 1.50 -11.15 -5.52
N TYR A 82 0.66 -10.12 -5.68
CA TYR A 82 1.00 -8.74 -5.37
C TYR A 82 -0.19 -7.96 -4.80
N ALA A 83 0.12 -6.90 -4.08
CA ALA A 83 -0.82 -5.85 -3.70
C ALA A 83 -0.73 -4.70 -4.70
N GLN A 84 -1.87 -4.10 -5.09
CA GLN A 84 -1.94 -3.05 -6.10
C GLN A 84 -2.81 -1.88 -5.66
N TRP A 85 -2.31 -0.68 -5.91
CA TRP A 85 -3.03 0.58 -5.80
C TRP A 85 -3.19 1.18 -7.20
N ASN A 86 -4.44 1.39 -7.63
CA ASN A 86 -4.76 1.84 -9.01
C ASN A 86 -4.88 3.36 -9.14
N GLU A 87 -5.05 4.07 -8.03
CA GLU A 87 -5.39 5.49 -8.02
C GLU A 87 -4.38 6.32 -7.24
N VAL A 88 -3.09 6.03 -7.42
CA VAL A 88 -2.03 6.84 -6.84
C VAL A 88 -1.90 8.12 -7.65
N PHE A 89 -2.42 9.22 -7.10
CA PHE A 89 -2.48 10.49 -7.83
C PHE A 89 -1.25 11.35 -7.57
N SER A 90 -0.67 11.88 -8.64
CA SER A 90 0.34 12.93 -8.59
C SER A 90 -0.11 14.13 -9.45
N GLU A 91 -0.11 15.32 -8.87
CA GLU A 91 -0.53 16.53 -9.57
C GLU A 91 0.43 16.93 -10.68
N GLN A 92 1.72 16.79 -10.45
CA GLN A 92 2.75 17.25 -11.37
C GLN A 92 3.54 16.11 -12.01
N GLY A 93 3.58 14.95 -11.41
CA GLY A 93 4.51 13.89 -11.76
C GLY A 93 5.92 14.18 -11.29
N GLY A 94 6.88 13.38 -11.71
CA GLY A 94 8.30 13.55 -11.38
C GLY A 94 8.84 12.46 -10.46
N THR A 95 9.98 12.75 -9.84
CA THR A 95 10.69 11.82 -8.95
C THR A 95 10.16 11.92 -7.52
N TYR A 96 9.87 10.76 -6.94
CA TYR A 96 9.40 10.64 -5.55
C TYR A 96 10.29 9.70 -4.77
N GLN A 97 10.44 9.99 -3.49
CA GLN A 97 10.91 9.04 -2.50
C GLN A 97 9.69 8.27 -1.97
N MET A 98 9.66 6.97 -2.20
CA MET A 98 8.64 6.06 -1.70
C MET A 98 9.21 5.29 -0.52
N THR A 99 8.66 5.51 0.68
CA THR A 99 9.03 4.76 1.89
C THR A 99 7.98 3.70 2.16
N VAL A 100 8.36 2.44 2.10
CA VAL A 100 7.51 1.29 2.39
C VAL A 100 7.76 0.84 3.82
N GLN A 101 6.68 0.74 4.61
CA GLN A 101 6.69 0.21 5.96
C GLN A 101 6.20 -1.24 5.94
N TYR A 102 6.85 -2.09 6.73
CA TYR A 102 6.57 -3.52 6.77
C TYR A 102 6.92 -4.12 8.13
N ILE A 103 6.35 -5.27 8.43
CA ILE A 103 6.72 -6.06 9.60
C ILE A 103 7.77 -7.08 9.16
N PRO A 104 8.97 -7.07 9.74
CA PRO A 104 10.00 -8.03 9.42
C PRO A 104 9.53 -9.47 9.63
N ALA A 105 9.91 -10.36 8.75
CA ALA A 105 9.65 -11.78 8.94
C ALA A 105 10.71 -12.38 9.87
N GLU A 106 10.29 -13.19 10.82
CA GLU A 106 11.21 -13.94 11.64
C GLU A 106 12.07 -14.86 10.77
N LYS A 107 13.38 -14.77 10.95
CA LYS A 107 14.32 -15.66 10.28
C LYS A 107 14.26 -17.02 10.97
N LYS A 108 13.56 -17.98 10.39
CA LYS A 108 13.67 -19.38 10.83
C LYS A 108 15.00 -19.93 10.32
N GLU A 109 15.73 -20.62 11.18
CA GLU A 109 17.09 -21.17 10.91
C GLU A 109 17.22 -22.03 9.65
N ARG A 110 16.13 -22.41 9.02
CA ARG A 110 16.08 -23.25 7.81
C ARG A 110 15.51 -22.57 6.56
N GLU A 111 15.09 -21.32 6.65
CA GLU A 111 14.58 -20.59 5.48
C GLU A 111 15.72 -19.76 4.86
N ILE A 112 16.29 -20.26 3.79
CA ILE A 112 17.33 -19.60 2.96
C ILE A 112 16.71 -18.48 2.10
N SER A 113 15.46 -18.14 2.26
CA SER A 113 14.82 -17.15 1.40
C SER A 113 15.01 -15.75 1.97
N ASP A 114 15.93 -15.00 1.40
CA ASP A 114 15.98 -13.57 1.58
C ASP A 114 14.63 -12.97 1.21
N ARG A 115 13.97 -12.34 2.17
CA ARG A 115 12.75 -11.59 1.91
C ARG A 115 13.08 -10.42 1.00
N ARG A 116 12.21 -10.14 0.03
CA ARG A 116 12.38 -9.06 -0.94
C ARG A 116 11.10 -8.26 -1.07
N LEU A 117 11.26 -7.00 -1.44
CA LEU A 117 10.19 -6.14 -1.91
C LEU A 117 10.49 -5.70 -3.33
N GLU A 118 9.58 -6.01 -4.24
CA GLU A 118 9.58 -5.51 -5.60
C GLU A 118 8.46 -4.48 -5.72
N VAL A 119 8.83 -3.25 -6.04
CA VAL A 119 7.90 -2.15 -6.30
C VAL A 119 7.86 -1.92 -7.81
N THR A 120 6.67 -1.95 -8.38
CA THR A 120 6.45 -1.64 -9.79
C THR A 120 5.55 -0.43 -9.90
N VAL A 121 6.02 0.62 -10.57
CA VAL A 121 5.28 1.85 -10.83
C VAL A 121 5.05 1.96 -12.34
N ASN A 122 3.81 1.93 -12.78
CA ASN A 122 3.44 2.01 -14.20
C ASN A 122 4.24 1.04 -15.10
N GLY A 123 4.54 -0.15 -14.56
CA GLY A 123 5.31 -1.18 -15.26
C GLY A 123 6.84 -1.12 -15.05
N ASN A 124 7.39 -0.05 -14.48
CA ASN A 124 8.81 0.05 -14.14
C ASN A 124 9.07 -0.50 -12.74
N MET A 125 10.00 -1.46 -12.65
CA MET A 125 10.26 -2.19 -11.41
C MET A 125 11.55 -1.76 -10.73
N THR A 126 11.49 -1.67 -9.40
CA THR A 126 12.64 -1.49 -8.50
C THR A 126 12.59 -2.55 -7.40
N VAL A 127 13.74 -3.02 -6.94
CA VAL A 127 13.86 -4.12 -5.96
C VAL A 127 14.65 -3.65 -4.74
N ALA A 128 14.16 -4.02 -3.55
CA ALA A 128 14.92 -4.00 -2.31
C ALA A 128 15.12 -5.44 -1.82
N ASP A 129 16.37 -5.85 -1.69
CA ASP A 129 16.79 -7.17 -1.25
C ASP A 129 17.52 -7.18 0.11
N LYS A 130 17.81 -5.99 0.65
CA LYS A 130 18.42 -5.81 1.98
C LYS A 130 17.36 -5.22 2.93
N LEU A 131 16.53 -6.09 3.46
CA LEU A 131 15.47 -5.72 4.38
C LEU A 131 15.85 -6.03 5.83
N GLU A 132 15.33 -5.23 6.78
CA GLU A 132 15.41 -5.60 8.21
C GLU A 132 14.65 -6.91 8.43
N THR A 133 15.24 -7.81 9.21
CA THR A 133 14.69 -9.15 9.47
C THR A 133 14.38 -9.40 10.95
N ASP A 134 14.72 -8.46 11.82
CA ASP A 134 14.47 -8.56 13.25
C ASP A 134 13.07 -8.05 13.59
N ARG A 135 12.12 -8.98 13.74
CA ARG A 135 10.73 -8.68 14.10
C ARG A 135 10.57 -8.02 15.47
N SER A 136 11.52 -8.22 16.39
CA SER A 136 11.46 -7.60 17.73
C SER A 136 11.58 -6.07 17.70
N LYS A 137 12.10 -5.52 16.63
CA LYS A 137 12.19 -4.07 16.39
C LYS A 137 10.87 -3.43 15.97
N GLY A 138 9.82 -4.22 15.76
CA GLY A 138 8.51 -3.74 15.32
C GLY A 138 8.48 -3.39 13.83
N VAL A 139 7.83 -2.28 13.47
CA VAL A 139 7.71 -1.83 12.08
C VAL A 139 9.06 -1.37 11.55
N ALA A 140 9.48 -1.96 10.44
CA ALA A 140 10.67 -1.55 9.68
C ALA A 140 10.28 -0.79 8.41
N GLN A 141 11.25 -0.15 7.78
CA GLN A 141 11.03 0.59 6.54
C GLN A 141 12.17 0.43 5.55
N THR A 142 11.83 0.55 4.27
CA THR A 142 12.80 0.67 3.17
C THR A 142 12.33 1.73 2.20
N THR A 143 13.28 2.33 1.48
CA THR A 143 12.99 3.48 0.61
C THR A 143 13.39 3.18 -0.83
N PHE A 144 12.53 3.60 -1.76
CA PHE A 144 12.74 3.51 -3.20
C PHE A 144 12.68 4.90 -3.81
N THR A 145 13.49 5.13 -4.85
CA THR A 145 13.27 6.27 -5.74
C THR A 145 12.39 5.80 -6.89
N VAL A 146 11.25 6.45 -7.08
CA VAL A 146 10.26 6.09 -8.09
C VAL A 146 9.88 7.32 -8.93
N ASN A 147 9.44 7.09 -10.17
CA ASN A 147 8.93 8.14 -11.03
C ASN A 147 7.43 7.99 -11.23
N LEU A 148 6.68 9.02 -10.85
CA LEU A 148 5.25 9.12 -11.10
C LEU A 148 5.00 9.98 -12.36
N GLN A 149 3.99 9.59 -13.13
CA GLN A 149 3.45 10.46 -14.16
C GLN A 149 2.42 11.43 -13.56
N LYS A 150 2.19 12.55 -14.22
CA LYS A 150 1.09 13.45 -13.88
C LYS A 150 -0.25 12.71 -14.00
N GLY A 151 -1.10 12.83 -12.99
CA GLY A 151 -2.38 12.13 -12.93
C GLY A 151 -2.29 10.82 -12.14
N TYR A 152 -3.02 9.82 -12.59
CA TYR A 152 -3.11 8.53 -11.90
C TYR A 152 -1.97 7.59 -12.26
N ASN A 153 -1.47 6.90 -11.25
CA ASN A 153 -0.42 5.90 -11.35
C ASN A 153 -0.90 4.59 -10.76
N VAL A 154 -0.35 3.50 -11.26
CA VAL A 154 -0.53 2.16 -10.72
C VAL A 154 0.75 1.75 -10.00
N ILE A 155 0.64 1.45 -8.71
CA ILE A 155 1.74 0.91 -7.92
C ILE A 155 1.40 -0.53 -7.53
N ARG A 156 2.36 -1.43 -7.73
CA ARG A 156 2.30 -2.82 -7.28
C ARG A 156 3.46 -3.09 -6.34
N ILE A 157 3.18 -3.85 -5.28
CA ILE A 157 4.19 -4.33 -4.34
C ILE A 157 4.04 -5.84 -4.20
N GLY A 158 5.15 -6.55 -4.27
CA GLY A 158 5.19 -8.00 -4.15
C GLY A 158 6.62 -8.52 -4.23
N SER A 159 6.80 -9.77 -4.64
CA SER A 159 8.10 -10.35 -5.01
C SER A 159 7.88 -11.60 -5.86
N ARG A 160 8.52 -11.66 -7.01
CA ARG A 160 8.33 -12.78 -7.96
C ARG A 160 8.97 -14.08 -7.51
N PHE A 161 10.07 -14.02 -6.77
CA PHE A 161 10.90 -15.17 -6.48
C PHE A 161 10.97 -15.55 -5.00
N SER A 162 10.60 -14.66 -4.11
CA SER A 162 10.65 -14.88 -2.67
C SER A 162 9.39 -14.32 -2.00
N TRP A 163 9.10 -14.77 -0.79
CA TRP A 163 8.10 -14.11 0.03
C TRP A 163 8.53 -12.71 0.41
N SER A 164 7.60 -11.77 0.41
CA SER A 164 7.79 -10.45 0.99
C SER A 164 7.57 -10.48 2.51
N PRO A 165 8.06 -9.49 3.26
CA PRO A 165 7.58 -9.28 4.63
C PRO A 165 6.10 -8.86 4.63
N ASP A 166 5.46 -8.86 5.78
CA ASP A 166 4.09 -8.40 5.91
C ASP A 166 4.05 -6.88 5.67
N LEU A 167 3.25 -6.45 4.70
CA LEU A 167 3.21 -5.06 4.25
C LEU A 167 2.25 -4.25 5.12
N ASP A 168 2.69 -3.09 5.61
CA ASP A 168 1.90 -2.16 6.41
C ASP A 168 1.32 -1.03 5.52
N CYS A 169 2.17 -0.12 5.07
CA CYS A 169 1.76 1.00 4.24
C CYS A 169 2.94 1.52 3.41
N PHE A 170 2.70 2.51 2.56
CA PHE A 170 3.77 3.31 2.00
C PHE A 170 3.44 4.79 1.97
N THR A 171 4.47 5.62 1.97
CA THR A 171 4.37 7.07 1.79
C THR A 171 5.11 7.52 0.54
N LEU A 172 4.66 8.62 -0.05
CA LEU A 172 5.28 9.26 -1.21
C LEU A 172 5.64 10.71 -0.87
N THR A 173 6.89 11.07 -1.13
CA THR A 173 7.41 12.44 -0.92
C THR A 173 8.10 12.92 -2.19
N PRO A 174 7.68 14.05 -2.79
CA PRO A 174 8.36 14.59 -3.96
C PRO A 174 9.82 14.89 -3.66
N VAL A 175 10.72 14.52 -4.59
CA VAL A 175 12.13 14.92 -4.55
C VAL A 175 12.24 16.28 -5.23
N LYS A 176 12.69 17.28 -4.48
CA LYS A 176 12.92 18.65 -4.97
C LYS A 176 14.21 18.75 -5.76
#